data_862cb0dc8900a8f5d6b3b149dc15f69a
#
_entry.id   862cb0dc8900a8f5d6b3b149dc15f69a
#
_cell.length_a   1.000
_cell.length_b   1.000
_cell.length_c   1.000
_cell.angle_alpha   90.00
_cell.angle_beta   90.00
_cell.angle_gamma   90.00
#
_symmetry.space_group_name_H-M   'P 1'
#
loop_
_entity.id
_entity.type
_entity.pdbx_description
1 polymer ?
#
loop_
_entity_poly.entity_id
_entity_poly.type
_entity_poly.pdbx_seq_one_letter_code
_entity_poly.pdbx_strand_id
1 'polypeptide(L)'
;MSQKPQQTGTSDVIKVRYEKLDALKEAGRDPFVITTSARDVLTETIKNNFEEYENKDVCVAGRLLSKRGKGKVSFMDLWDRSGKIQIFAKFDDLGEEEYGFLKKWDIGDIVEVKGFVFKTQMGEISVHAKEVKLLSKSLKPLPEKYHGLTNTDLRYRQRYVDLIMNPEVKDTFVKRSKIISSIRRYLDNQGFMEVETPMLVANAGGASARPFLTHFNALDEDLKLRISLELYLKRLIVGGLEKVYEIGRVFRNEGVDTRHNPEFTLMELYQAYTDYNGMMDLTENLYRHVAQEVLGTTTITYNGIEMDLGKPFERITMLDAVKKYSGVDFNEIHSDEEAKAIAKEKGVEFEERHKKGDILNLFFEEFAEEHMIQPTFVMDHPIEISPLTKKKPENPDYVERFEFFMNGWEMANAYSELNDPIDQRERFKAQEALLAQGDDEANTTDEDFLNALEIGMPPTGGIGFGIDRMCMLLTDSAAIRDVLLFPTMKPLSD
;
A
#
# COMPACT_ATOMS: atom_id res chain seq x y z
N MET A 1 14.32 -41.54 -9.84
CA MET A 1 13.09 -41.57 -10.68
C MET A 1 12.20 -40.45 -10.18
N SER A 2 12.27 -39.28 -10.85
CA SER A 2 11.51 -38.10 -10.49
C SER A 2 10.16 -38.14 -11.20
N GLN A 3 9.09 -38.18 -10.42
CA GLN A 3 7.73 -38.04 -10.95
C GLN A 3 7.53 -36.59 -11.38
N LYS A 4 7.28 -36.37 -12.68
CA LYS A 4 6.72 -35.10 -13.20
C LYS A 4 5.25 -35.02 -12.76
N PRO A 5 4.77 -33.90 -12.17
CA PRO A 5 3.36 -33.76 -11.83
C PRO A 5 2.52 -33.38 -13.06
N GLN A 6 1.49 -34.14 -13.29
CA GLN A 6 0.16 -33.85 -13.85
C GLN A 6 -0.08 -32.52 -14.56
N GLN A 7 0.49 -32.32 -15.74
CA GLN A 7 0.03 -31.29 -16.70
C GLN A 7 -1.09 -31.78 -17.64
N THR A 8 -1.34 -33.06 -17.73
CA THR A 8 -2.30 -33.67 -18.67
C THR A 8 -3.77 -33.35 -18.36
N GLY A 9 -4.18 -33.29 -17.10
CA GLY A 9 -5.60 -33.05 -16.74
C GLY A 9 -6.09 -31.60 -17.00
N THR A 10 -5.21 -30.59 -16.86
CA THR A 10 -5.58 -29.17 -17.04
C THR A 10 -5.78 -28.83 -18.52
N SER A 11 -5.00 -29.41 -19.42
CA SER A 11 -5.12 -29.24 -20.87
C SER A 11 -6.46 -29.75 -21.38
N ASP A 12 -6.92 -30.93 -20.91
CA ASP A 12 -8.18 -31.51 -21.35
C ASP A 12 -9.39 -30.70 -20.86
N VAL A 13 -9.34 -30.18 -19.63
CA VAL A 13 -10.41 -29.32 -19.09
C VAL A 13 -10.54 -28.03 -19.89
N ILE A 14 -9.40 -27.41 -20.25
CA ILE A 14 -9.38 -26.20 -21.09
C ILE A 14 -10.02 -26.49 -22.44
N LYS A 15 -9.61 -27.57 -23.11
CA LYS A 15 -10.17 -27.98 -24.41
C LYS A 15 -11.68 -28.15 -24.33
N VAL A 16 -12.21 -28.86 -23.35
CA VAL A 16 -13.65 -29.04 -23.17
C VAL A 16 -14.37 -27.70 -22.97
N ARG A 17 -13.77 -26.72 -22.31
CA ARG A 17 -14.38 -25.39 -22.14
C ARG A 17 -14.44 -24.60 -23.45
N TYR A 18 -13.43 -24.72 -24.31
CA TYR A 18 -13.46 -24.15 -25.67
C TYR A 18 -14.54 -24.80 -26.51
N GLU A 19 -14.65 -26.15 -26.52
CA GLU A 19 -15.70 -26.87 -27.20
C GLU A 19 -17.11 -26.44 -26.75
N LYS A 20 -17.31 -26.22 -25.46
CA LYS A 20 -18.56 -25.65 -24.90
C LYS A 20 -18.84 -24.24 -25.40
N LEU A 21 -17.80 -23.39 -25.51
CA LEU A 21 -17.94 -22.05 -26.05
C LEU A 21 -18.34 -22.08 -27.53
N ASP A 22 -17.70 -22.94 -28.33
CA ASP A 22 -18.02 -23.09 -29.77
C ASP A 22 -19.48 -23.56 -29.95
N ALA A 23 -19.92 -24.54 -29.15
CA ALA A 23 -21.32 -24.99 -29.19
C ALA A 23 -22.31 -23.88 -28.74
N LEU A 24 -21.92 -22.97 -27.85
CA LEU A 24 -22.74 -21.80 -27.50
C LEU A 24 -22.82 -20.81 -28.66
N LYS A 25 -21.72 -20.56 -29.38
CA LYS A 25 -21.69 -19.68 -30.54
C LYS A 25 -22.54 -20.23 -31.68
N GLU A 26 -22.41 -21.52 -31.98
CA GLU A 26 -23.23 -22.21 -32.97
C GLU A 26 -24.74 -22.15 -32.66
N ALA A 27 -25.09 -22.17 -31.38
CA ALA A 27 -26.48 -22.01 -30.91
C ALA A 27 -26.96 -20.54 -30.89
N GLY A 28 -26.16 -19.57 -31.38
CA GLY A 28 -26.48 -18.14 -31.31
C GLY A 28 -26.47 -17.53 -29.93
N ARG A 29 -25.78 -18.16 -28.97
CA ARG A 29 -25.69 -17.77 -27.54
C ARG A 29 -24.28 -17.38 -27.13
N ASP A 30 -23.54 -16.68 -28.00
CA ASP A 30 -22.20 -16.21 -27.73
C ASP A 30 -22.23 -15.25 -26.53
N PRO A 31 -21.60 -15.59 -25.35
CA PRO A 31 -21.63 -14.71 -24.20
C PRO A 31 -20.79 -13.44 -24.42
N PHE A 32 -19.81 -13.46 -25.33
CA PHE A 32 -18.88 -12.36 -25.52
C PHE A 32 -19.43 -11.21 -26.37
N VAL A 33 -20.60 -11.38 -26.98
CA VAL A 33 -21.31 -10.26 -27.67
C VAL A 33 -22.21 -9.47 -26.71
N ILE A 34 -22.33 -9.91 -25.44
CA ILE A 34 -23.16 -9.26 -24.43
C ILE A 34 -22.40 -8.10 -23.83
N THR A 35 -22.95 -6.90 -23.90
CA THR A 35 -22.28 -5.67 -23.45
C THR A 35 -22.81 -5.13 -22.11
N THR A 36 -23.98 -5.60 -21.66
CA THR A 36 -24.63 -5.09 -20.44
C THR A 36 -25.31 -6.21 -19.66
N SER A 37 -25.61 -5.93 -18.38
CA SER A 37 -26.39 -6.79 -17.50
C SER A 37 -27.56 -6.00 -16.92
N ALA A 38 -28.67 -6.68 -16.69
CA ALA A 38 -29.85 -6.11 -16.04
C ALA A 38 -29.80 -6.18 -14.50
N ARG A 39 -28.62 -6.49 -13.92
CA ARG A 39 -28.46 -6.55 -12.46
C ARG A 39 -28.96 -5.28 -11.79
N ASP A 40 -29.90 -5.41 -10.86
CA ASP A 40 -30.55 -4.34 -10.12
C ASP A 40 -30.16 -4.31 -8.63
N VAL A 41 -29.66 -5.41 -8.06
CA VAL A 41 -29.34 -5.53 -6.66
C VAL A 41 -28.07 -6.34 -6.40
N LEU A 42 -27.41 -6.07 -5.26
CA LEU A 42 -26.26 -6.82 -4.80
C LEU A 42 -26.67 -7.96 -3.85
N THR A 43 -25.89 -9.03 -3.82
CA THR A 43 -26.21 -10.25 -3.05
C THR A 43 -26.34 -9.99 -1.55
N GLU A 44 -25.45 -9.20 -0.95
CA GLU A 44 -25.54 -8.87 0.48
C GLU A 44 -26.68 -7.90 0.80
N THR A 45 -27.08 -7.05 -0.14
CA THR A 45 -28.27 -6.19 0.04
C THR A 45 -29.53 -7.03 0.23
N ILE A 46 -29.68 -8.11 -0.59
CA ILE A 46 -30.79 -9.05 -0.45
C ILE A 46 -30.74 -9.74 0.92
N LYS A 47 -29.58 -10.22 1.35
CA LYS A 47 -29.45 -10.97 2.60
C LYS A 47 -29.71 -10.11 3.83
N ASN A 48 -29.16 -8.89 3.83
CA ASN A 48 -29.28 -7.98 4.97
C ASN A 48 -30.68 -7.39 5.11
N ASN A 49 -31.46 -7.40 4.01
CA ASN A 49 -32.82 -6.86 3.97
C ASN A 49 -33.85 -7.92 3.49
N PHE A 50 -33.67 -9.17 3.90
CA PHE A 50 -34.45 -10.30 3.39
C PHE A 50 -35.97 -10.07 3.43
N GLU A 51 -36.50 -9.53 4.52
CA GLU A 51 -37.93 -9.25 4.68
C GLU A 51 -38.48 -8.29 3.60
N GLU A 52 -37.64 -7.35 3.14
CA GLU A 52 -37.98 -6.45 2.06
C GLU A 52 -37.99 -7.15 0.71
N TYR A 53 -37.07 -8.11 0.49
CA TYR A 53 -36.90 -8.79 -0.79
C TYR A 53 -37.68 -10.11 -0.92
N GLU A 54 -38.19 -10.67 0.16
CA GLU A 54 -38.90 -11.94 0.13
C GLU A 54 -40.04 -11.94 -0.89
N ASN A 55 -40.08 -12.94 -1.77
CA ASN A 55 -41.02 -13.11 -2.90
C ASN A 55 -40.98 -11.99 -3.96
N LYS A 56 -40.03 -11.06 -3.91
CA LYS A 56 -39.83 -10.07 -4.98
C LYS A 56 -38.91 -10.60 -6.05
N ASP A 57 -39.19 -10.24 -7.29
CA ASP A 57 -38.31 -10.50 -8.43
C ASP A 57 -37.08 -9.57 -8.36
N VAL A 58 -35.93 -10.16 -8.60
CA VAL A 58 -34.61 -9.50 -8.60
C VAL A 58 -33.79 -9.99 -9.78
N CYS A 59 -32.80 -9.20 -10.17
CA CYS A 59 -31.77 -9.59 -11.13
C CYS A 59 -30.39 -9.52 -10.48
N VAL A 60 -29.75 -10.65 -10.28
CA VAL A 60 -28.39 -10.75 -9.74
C VAL A 60 -27.42 -11.19 -10.81
N ALA A 61 -26.18 -10.68 -10.75
CA ALA A 61 -25.12 -11.11 -11.65
C ALA A 61 -23.79 -11.23 -10.91
N GLY A 62 -23.02 -12.27 -11.25
CA GLY A 62 -21.75 -12.53 -10.59
C GLY A 62 -21.07 -13.78 -11.12
N ARG A 63 -20.01 -14.20 -10.41
CA ARG A 63 -19.22 -15.39 -10.75
C ARG A 63 -19.75 -16.63 -10.04
N LEU A 64 -19.88 -17.73 -10.78
CA LEU A 64 -20.19 -19.03 -10.20
C LEU A 64 -18.95 -19.63 -9.53
N LEU A 65 -19.02 -19.90 -8.22
CA LEU A 65 -17.94 -20.53 -7.46
C LEU A 65 -18.31 -21.90 -6.89
N SER A 66 -19.59 -22.30 -7.00
CA SER A 66 -20.00 -23.67 -6.77
C SER A 66 -21.18 -24.03 -7.64
N LYS A 67 -21.31 -25.31 -7.95
CA LYS A 67 -22.44 -25.87 -8.66
C LYS A 67 -22.65 -27.31 -8.22
N ARG A 68 -23.84 -27.59 -7.73
CA ARG A 68 -24.26 -28.91 -7.27
C ARG A 68 -25.69 -29.18 -7.72
N GLY A 69 -26.02 -30.41 -7.93
CA GLY A 69 -27.39 -30.77 -8.30
C GLY A 69 -27.44 -32.15 -8.93
N LYS A 70 -28.60 -32.76 -8.87
CA LYS A 70 -28.87 -34.07 -9.45
C LYS A 70 -30.23 -34.03 -10.14
N GLY A 71 -30.28 -34.57 -11.38
CA GLY A 71 -31.52 -34.63 -12.14
C GLY A 71 -32.05 -33.24 -12.54
N LYS A 72 -33.25 -32.89 -12.09
CA LYS A 72 -34.02 -31.71 -12.47
C LYS A 72 -33.82 -30.47 -11.63
N VAL A 73 -32.89 -30.50 -10.65
CA VAL A 73 -32.62 -29.38 -9.74
C VAL A 73 -31.13 -29.08 -9.68
N SER A 74 -30.78 -27.80 -9.70
CA SER A 74 -29.42 -27.30 -9.53
C SER A 74 -29.37 -26.21 -8.48
N PHE A 75 -28.36 -26.27 -7.63
CA PHE A 75 -27.99 -25.22 -6.69
C PHE A 75 -26.62 -24.69 -7.09
N MET A 76 -26.46 -23.37 -7.06
CA MET A 76 -25.22 -22.70 -7.45
C MET A 76 -24.95 -21.55 -6.48
N ASP A 77 -23.67 -21.30 -6.15
CA ASP A 77 -23.29 -20.11 -5.40
C ASP A 77 -22.81 -19.05 -6.39
N LEU A 78 -23.52 -17.94 -6.46
CA LEU A 78 -23.17 -16.76 -7.25
C LEU A 78 -22.53 -15.74 -6.33
N TRP A 79 -21.35 -15.27 -6.73
CA TRP A 79 -20.57 -14.28 -5.98
C TRP A 79 -20.50 -12.97 -6.75
N ASP A 80 -20.84 -11.87 -6.10
CA ASP A 80 -20.61 -10.51 -6.59
C ASP A 80 -19.59 -9.76 -5.74
N ARG A 81 -19.50 -8.43 -5.90
CA ARG A 81 -18.56 -7.62 -5.12
C ARG A 81 -18.87 -7.55 -3.63
N SER A 82 -20.11 -7.78 -3.25
CA SER A 82 -20.58 -7.66 -1.86
C SER A 82 -20.52 -8.98 -1.09
N GLY A 83 -20.71 -10.11 -1.77
CA GLY A 83 -20.76 -11.41 -1.12
C GLY A 83 -21.29 -12.49 -2.04
N LYS A 84 -22.00 -13.46 -1.48
CA LYS A 84 -22.58 -14.59 -2.22
C LYS A 84 -24.05 -14.77 -1.95
N ILE A 85 -24.77 -15.32 -2.96
CA ILE A 85 -26.14 -15.79 -2.80
C ILE A 85 -26.29 -17.16 -3.47
N GLN A 86 -27.15 -18.00 -2.91
CA GLN A 86 -27.50 -19.27 -3.54
C GLN A 86 -28.51 -19.04 -4.66
N ILE A 87 -28.28 -19.67 -5.81
CA ILE A 87 -29.23 -19.75 -6.92
C ILE A 87 -29.85 -21.13 -6.90
N PHE A 88 -31.17 -21.20 -6.88
CA PHE A 88 -31.96 -22.41 -7.04
C PHE A 88 -32.56 -22.42 -8.45
N ALA A 89 -32.20 -23.41 -9.24
CA ALA A 89 -32.69 -23.55 -10.62
C ALA A 89 -33.37 -24.91 -10.79
N LYS A 90 -34.58 -24.92 -11.33
CA LYS A 90 -35.41 -26.10 -11.55
C LYS A 90 -35.75 -26.26 -13.01
N PHE A 91 -35.65 -27.50 -13.52
CA PHE A 91 -35.94 -27.86 -14.89
C PHE A 91 -37.36 -27.45 -15.33
N ASP A 92 -38.35 -27.73 -14.46
CA ASP A 92 -39.75 -27.46 -14.76
C ASP A 92 -40.07 -25.95 -14.90
N ASP A 93 -39.22 -25.06 -14.29
CA ASP A 93 -39.40 -23.60 -14.32
C ASP A 93 -38.66 -22.96 -15.50
N LEU A 94 -37.46 -23.47 -15.83
CA LEU A 94 -36.62 -22.95 -16.91
C LEU A 94 -36.93 -23.58 -18.29
N GLY A 95 -37.49 -24.78 -18.30
CA GLY A 95 -37.68 -25.57 -19.53
C GLY A 95 -36.40 -26.31 -19.95
N GLU A 96 -36.57 -27.23 -20.93
CA GLU A 96 -35.55 -28.15 -21.38
C GLU A 96 -34.31 -27.43 -21.95
N GLU A 97 -34.54 -26.43 -22.79
CA GLU A 97 -33.46 -25.72 -23.49
C GLU A 97 -32.59 -24.93 -22.50
N GLU A 98 -33.20 -24.02 -21.72
CA GLU A 98 -32.46 -23.15 -20.79
C GLU A 98 -31.78 -23.96 -19.69
N TYR A 99 -32.45 -24.96 -19.15
CA TYR A 99 -31.85 -25.83 -18.13
C TYR A 99 -30.72 -26.67 -18.74
N GLY A 100 -30.83 -27.08 -20.00
CA GLY A 100 -29.78 -27.77 -20.73
C GLY A 100 -28.52 -26.92 -20.89
N PHE A 101 -28.66 -25.62 -21.18
CA PHE A 101 -27.53 -24.68 -21.23
C PHE A 101 -26.94 -24.44 -19.85
N LEU A 102 -27.76 -24.24 -18.83
CA LEU A 102 -27.30 -24.08 -17.43
C LEU A 102 -26.47 -25.29 -16.99
N LYS A 103 -26.84 -26.50 -17.39
CA LYS A 103 -26.08 -27.73 -17.10
C LYS A 103 -24.66 -27.70 -17.65
N LYS A 104 -24.41 -26.98 -18.77
CA LYS A 104 -23.08 -26.85 -19.39
C LYS A 104 -22.21 -25.76 -18.78
N TRP A 105 -22.74 -24.91 -17.88
CA TRP A 105 -21.97 -23.88 -17.19
C TRP A 105 -20.88 -24.50 -16.30
N ASP A 106 -19.75 -23.81 -16.24
CA ASP A 106 -18.61 -24.23 -15.45
C ASP A 106 -18.36 -23.30 -14.25
N ILE A 107 -17.70 -23.80 -13.24
CA ILE A 107 -17.21 -22.97 -12.13
C ILE A 107 -16.23 -21.94 -12.73
N GLY A 108 -16.42 -20.67 -12.35
CA GLY A 108 -15.70 -19.53 -12.90
C GLY A 108 -16.49 -18.70 -13.92
N ASP A 109 -17.56 -19.26 -14.52
CA ASP A 109 -18.42 -18.51 -15.45
C ASP A 109 -19.06 -17.29 -14.77
N ILE A 110 -19.26 -16.21 -15.52
CA ILE A 110 -19.99 -15.03 -15.08
C ILE A 110 -21.40 -15.11 -15.64
N VAL A 111 -22.39 -15.02 -14.76
CA VAL A 111 -23.79 -15.27 -15.11
C VAL A 111 -24.71 -14.17 -14.56
N GLU A 112 -25.85 -14.02 -15.20
CA GLU A 112 -26.98 -13.22 -14.76
C GLU A 112 -28.17 -14.16 -14.48
N VAL A 113 -28.87 -13.92 -13.39
CA VAL A 113 -30.04 -14.70 -12.99
C VAL A 113 -31.13 -13.74 -12.58
N LYS A 114 -32.28 -13.83 -13.25
CA LYS A 114 -33.52 -13.19 -12.80
C LYS A 114 -34.41 -14.21 -12.12
N GLY A 115 -35.03 -13.83 -11.05
CA GLY A 115 -35.93 -14.69 -10.30
C GLY A 115 -36.38 -14.05 -9.00
N PHE A 116 -37.12 -14.76 -8.17
CA PHE A 116 -37.62 -14.24 -6.91
C PHE A 116 -36.80 -14.74 -5.73
N VAL A 117 -36.70 -13.89 -4.72
CA VAL A 117 -35.99 -14.20 -3.46
C VAL A 117 -36.88 -15.07 -2.58
N PHE A 118 -36.31 -16.12 -2.00
CA PHE A 118 -36.99 -16.99 -1.06
C PHE A 118 -36.01 -17.58 -0.04
N LYS A 119 -36.55 -18.18 1.01
CA LYS A 119 -35.79 -18.92 1.99
C LYS A 119 -36.03 -20.41 1.82
N THR A 120 -34.95 -21.19 1.68
CA THR A 120 -35.05 -22.64 1.57
C THR A 120 -35.51 -23.26 2.89
N GLN A 121 -35.94 -24.53 2.86
CA GLN A 121 -36.31 -25.28 4.08
C GLN A 121 -35.15 -25.38 5.11
N MET A 122 -33.90 -25.29 4.61
CA MET A 122 -32.70 -25.30 5.46
C MET A 122 -32.30 -23.91 5.95
N GLY A 123 -33.09 -22.88 5.64
CA GLY A 123 -32.88 -21.52 6.09
C GLY A 123 -31.98 -20.65 5.21
N GLU A 124 -31.48 -21.15 4.06
CA GLU A 124 -30.59 -20.40 3.18
C GLU A 124 -31.40 -19.43 2.30
N ILE A 125 -31.03 -18.14 2.30
CA ILE A 125 -31.60 -17.12 1.42
C ILE A 125 -31.11 -17.35 0.00
N SER A 126 -32.04 -17.47 -0.95
CA SER A 126 -31.76 -17.91 -2.31
C SER A 126 -32.58 -17.12 -3.33
N VAL A 127 -32.10 -17.11 -4.58
CA VAL A 127 -32.87 -16.66 -5.72
C VAL A 127 -33.38 -17.87 -6.51
N HIS A 128 -34.68 -18.01 -6.66
CA HIS A 128 -35.31 -19.02 -7.49
C HIS A 128 -35.33 -18.52 -8.93
N ALA A 129 -34.50 -19.14 -9.76
CA ALA A 129 -34.28 -18.70 -11.13
C ALA A 129 -35.49 -18.90 -12.02
N LYS A 130 -35.91 -17.82 -12.71
CA LYS A 130 -36.91 -17.79 -13.79
C LYS A 130 -36.26 -17.63 -15.15
N GLU A 131 -35.18 -16.83 -15.20
CA GLU A 131 -34.38 -16.60 -16.40
C GLU A 131 -32.90 -16.70 -16.03
N VAL A 132 -32.10 -17.24 -16.95
CA VAL A 132 -30.65 -17.41 -16.75
C VAL A 132 -29.90 -16.99 -18.00
N LYS A 133 -28.76 -16.33 -17.84
CA LYS A 133 -27.94 -15.83 -18.93
C LYS A 133 -26.46 -15.98 -18.62
N LEU A 134 -25.70 -16.52 -19.56
CA LEU A 134 -24.24 -16.56 -19.48
C LEU A 134 -23.69 -15.23 -20.01
N LEU A 135 -23.01 -14.46 -19.16
CA LEU A 135 -22.42 -13.17 -19.52
C LEU A 135 -20.97 -13.28 -20.00
N SER A 136 -20.23 -14.27 -19.47
CA SER A 136 -18.85 -14.51 -19.86
C SER A 136 -18.46 -15.96 -19.52
N LYS A 137 -17.79 -16.62 -20.45
CA LYS A 137 -17.29 -17.99 -20.29
C LYS A 137 -15.89 -18.00 -19.69
N SER A 138 -15.72 -18.71 -18.57
CA SER A 138 -14.40 -18.98 -17.99
C SER A 138 -13.73 -20.12 -18.76
N LEU A 139 -12.70 -19.81 -19.54
CA LEU A 139 -12.00 -20.79 -20.38
C LEU A 139 -10.89 -21.55 -19.64
N LYS A 140 -10.37 -20.97 -18.55
CA LYS A 140 -9.43 -21.64 -17.66
C LYS A 140 -10.11 -22.02 -16.35
N PRO A 141 -9.87 -23.22 -15.81
CA PRO A 141 -10.39 -23.60 -14.50
C PRO A 141 -9.78 -22.74 -13.39
N LEU A 142 -10.58 -22.41 -12.40
CA LEU A 142 -10.06 -21.87 -11.15
C LEU A 142 -9.35 -22.98 -10.35
N PRO A 143 -8.38 -22.63 -9.46
CA PRO A 143 -7.80 -23.59 -8.52
C PRO A 143 -8.88 -24.32 -7.69
N GLU A 144 -8.58 -25.52 -7.22
CA GLU A 144 -9.52 -26.26 -6.40
C GLU A 144 -9.81 -25.55 -5.07
N LYS A 145 -11.10 -25.46 -4.72
CA LYS A 145 -11.60 -24.70 -3.57
C LYS A 145 -11.00 -25.11 -2.23
N TYR A 146 -10.62 -26.39 -2.08
CA TYR A 146 -10.08 -26.92 -0.81
C TYR A 146 -8.61 -26.57 -0.56
N HIS A 147 -7.88 -26.23 -1.58
CA HIS A 147 -6.45 -25.87 -1.46
C HIS A 147 -6.19 -24.39 -1.74
N GLY A 148 -7.18 -23.67 -2.32
CA GLY A 148 -7.05 -22.28 -2.69
C GLY A 148 -5.83 -22.03 -3.59
N LEU A 149 -5.48 -20.77 -3.78
CA LEU A 149 -4.19 -20.38 -4.33
C LEU A 149 -3.23 -20.16 -3.15
N THR A 150 -2.62 -21.27 -2.63
CA THR A 150 -1.76 -21.23 -1.43
C THR A 150 -0.32 -20.79 -1.73
N ASN A 151 0.14 -20.96 -2.97
CA ASN A 151 1.48 -20.52 -3.37
C ASN A 151 1.54 -18.99 -3.42
N THR A 152 2.29 -18.39 -2.52
CA THR A 152 2.40 -16.94 -2.34
C THR A 152 2.90 -16.23 -3.62
N ASP A 153 3.88 -16.81 -4.34
CA ASP A 153 4.39 -16.23 -5.58
C ASP A 153 3.30 -16.19 -6.67
N LEU A 154 2.54 -17.28 -6.82
CA LEU A 154 1.40 -17.29 -7.74
C LEU A 154 0.29 -16.33 -7.33
N ARG A 155 0.02 -16.15 -6.05
CA ARG A 155 -0.96 -15.17 -5.55
C ARG A 155 -0.60 -13.75 -5.99
N TYR A 156 0.64 -13.37 -5.91
CA TYR A 156 1.10 -12.04 -6.34
C TYR A 156 1.07 -11.88 -7.86
N ARG A 157 1.47 -12.90 -8.62
CA ARG A 157 1.48 -12.88 -10.09
C ARG A 157 0.09 -12.97 -10.71
N GLN A 158 -0.82 -13.73 -10.09
CA GLN A 158 -2.19 -13.93 -10.52
C GLN A 158 -3.18 -13.31 -9.52
N ARG A 159 -2.97 -12.06 -9.15
CA ARG A 159 -3.78 -11.35 -8.17
C ARG A 159 -5.29 -11.43 -8.48
N TYR A 160 -5.66 -11.43 -9.75
CA TYR A 160 -7.05 -11.60 -10.18
C TYR A 160 -7.63 -12.97 -9.78
N VAL A 161 -6.82 -14.02 -9.72
CA VAL A 161 -7.25 -15.33 -9.20
C VAL A 161 -7.28 -15.32 -7.67
N ASP A 162 -6.26 -14.73 -7.03
CA ASP A 162 -6.17 -14.56 -5.58
C ASP A 162 -7.41 -13.83 -5.02
N LEU A 163 -7.83 -12.73 -5.66
CA LEU A 163 -9.03 -11.98 -5.30
C LEU A 163 -10.34 -12.78 -5.45
N ILE A 164 -10.35 -13.80 -6.32
CA ILE A 164 -11.52 -14.69 -6.49
C ILE A 164 -11.53 -15.78 -5.41
N MET A 165 -10.36 -16.33 -5.10
CA MET A 165 -10.24 -17.51 -4.25
C MET A 165 -10.12 -17.20 -2.76
N ASN A 166 -9.56 -16.03 -2.41
CA ASN A 166 -9.21 -15.61 -1.06
C ASN A 166 -9.94 -14.29 -0.73
N PRO A 167 -11.16 -14.35 -0.14
CA PRO A 167 -11.95 -13.15 0.15
C PRO A 167 -11.27 -12.15 1.08
N GLU A 168 -10.44 -12.62 2.02
CA GLU A 168 -9.65 -11.81 2.95
C GLU A 168 -8.68 -10.87 2.21
N VAL A 169 -8.12 -11.30 1.09
CA VAL A 169 -7.24 -10.47 0.25
C VAL A 169 -7.99 -9.27 -0.31
N LYS A 170 -9.25 -9.49 -0.73
CA LYS A 170 -10.12 -8.41 -1.21
C LYS A 170 -10.41 -7.40 -0.10
N ASP A 171 -10.65 -7.87 1.13
CA ASP A 171 -10.88 -6.99 2.28
C ASP A 171 -9.68 -6.09 2.57
N THR A 172 -8.46 -6.60 2.48
CA THR A 172 -7.22 -5.80 2.60
C THR A 172 -7.20 -4.63 1.62
N PHE A 173 -7.54 -4.85 0.35
CA PHE A 173 -7.56 -3.76 -0.65
C PHE A 173 -8.74 -2.80 -0.48
N VAL A 174 -9.89 -3.26 0.01
CA VAL A 174 -10.99 -2.39 0.41
C VAL A 174 -10.58 -1.49 1.58
N LYS A 175 -9.93 -2.05 2.60
CA LYS A 175 -9.38 -1.29 3.73
C LYS A 175 -8.32 -0.29 3.27
N ARG A 176 -7.37 -0.69 2.41
CA ARG A 176 -6.39 0.22 1.82
C ARG A 176 -7.05 1.43 1.14
N SER A 177 -8.08 1.20 0.33
CA SER A 177 -8.82 2.27 -0.32
C SER A 177 -9.51 3.20 0.69
N LYS A 178 -10.08 2.63 1.76
CA LYS A 178 -10.70 3.41 2.85
C LYS A 178 -9.67 4.21 3.63
N ILE A 179 -8.49 3.66 3.92
CA ILE A 179 -7.37 4.34 4.58
C ILE A 179 -7.01 5.62 3.80
N ILE A 180 -6.72 5.48 2.51
CA ILE A 180 -6.35 6.63 1.66
C ILE A 180 -7.48 7.66 1.61
N SER A 181 -8.74 7.23 1.49
CA SER A 181 -9.88 8.13 1.48
C SER A 181 -10.10 8.82 2.83
N SER A 182 -9.80 8.15 3.95
CA SER A 182 -9.86 8.72 5.30
C SER A 182 -8.80 9.78 5.51
N ILE A 183 -7.55 9.51 5.07
CA ILE A 183 -6.45 10.47 5.09
C ILE A 183 -6.84 11.76 4.34
N ARG A 184 -7.35 11.63 3.10
CA ARG A 184 -7.79 12.79 2.31
C ARG A 184 -8.83 13.63 3.03
N ARG A 185 -9.91 12.99 3.53
CA ARG A 185 -10.94 13.71 4.28
C ARG A 185 -10.40 14.42 5.52
N TYR A 186 -9.48 13.77 6.24
CA TYR A 186 -8.87 14.38 7.42
C TYR A 186 -8.08 15.64 7.03
N LEU A 187 -7.21 15.54 6.02
CA LEU A 187 -6.37 16.65 5.59
C LEU A 187 -7.19 17.80 4.95
N ASP A 188 -8.17 17.47 4.10
CA ASP A 188 -9.07 18.46 3.51
C ASP A 188 -9.82 19.25 4.59
N ASN A 189 -10.29 18.57 5.65
CA ASN A 189 -10.95 19.20 6.78
C ASN A 189 -10.01 20.06 7.63
N GLN A 190 -8.70 19.83 7.56
CA GLN A 190 -7.67 20.68 8.19
C GLN A 190 -7.24 21.85 7.27
N GLY A 191 -7.81 21.96 6.07
CA GLY A 191 -7.53 23.00 5.11
C GLY A 191 -6.28 22.77 4.27
N PHE A 192 -5.80 21.54 4.17
CA PHE A 192 -4.76 21.19 3.21
C PHE A 192 -5.33 21.07 1.79
N MET A 193 -4.52 21.42 0.81
CA MET A 193 -4.80 21.26 -0.62
C MET A 193 -4.04 20.05 -1.16
N GLU A 194 -4.74 19.07 -1.74
CA GLU A 194 -4.08 18.00 -2.52
C GLU A 194 -3.56 18.57 -3.83
N VAL A 195 -2.30 18.29 -4.14
CA VAL A 195 -1.63 18.76 -5.36
C VAL A 195 -0.97 17.60 -6.08
N GLU A 196 -0.59 17.82 -7.34
CA GLU A 196 0.20 16.86 -8.13
C GLU A 196 1.46 17.56 -8.61
N THR A 197 2.61 16.89 -8.47
CA THR A 197 3.90 17.36 -8.92
C THR A 197 4.55 16.36 -9.90
N PRO A 198 5.57 16.76 -10.68
CA PRO A 198 6.14 15.89 -11.71
C PRO A 198 6.71 14.58 -11.18
N MET A 199 6.41 13.47 -11.86
CA MET A 199 7.08 12.18 -11.65
C MET A 199 8.41 12.09 -12.39
N LEU A 200 8.51 12.75 -13.57
CA LEU A 200 9.74 12.86 -14.35
C LEU A 200 10.44 14.17 -13.98
N VAL A 201 11.64 14.06 -13.45
CA VAL A 201 12.39 15.19 -12.90
C VAL A 201 13.82 15.22 -13.49
N ALA A 202 14.37 16.41 -13.67
CA ALA A 202 15.76 16.56 -14.06
C ALA A 202 16.69 16.22 -12.89
N ASN A 203 16.32 16.64 -11.67
CA ASN A 203 17.04 16.35 -10.44
C ASN A 203 16.13 15.58 -9.45
N ALA A 204 16.58 14.40 -9.02
CA ALA A 204 15.90 13.62 -7.99
C ALA A 204 16.56 13.94 -6.64
N GLY A 205 15.83 14.62 -5.77
CA GLY A 205 16.27 15.01 -4.43
C GLY A 205 15.15 14.83 -3.40
N GLY A 206 15.43 15.16 -2.13
CA GLY A 206 14.48 15.03 -1.02
C GLY A 206 14.52 13.68 -0.30
N ALA A 207 15.43 12.79 -0.69
CA ALA A 207 15.66 11.51 -0.02
C ALA A 207 17.07 11.02 -0.36
N SER A 208 17.60 10.08 0.44
CA SER A 208 18.81 9.32 0.11
C SER A 208 18.39 8.03 -0.56
N ALA A 209 18.44 7.99 -1.89
CA ALA A 209 18.01 6.83 -2.68
C ALA A 209 18.51 6.92 -4.13
N ARG A 210 18.71 5.77 -4.78
CA ARG A 210 19.05 5.71 -6.20
C ARG A 210 17.82 5.91 -7.08
N PRO A 211 17.81 6.86 -8.03
CA PRO A 211 16.71 7.05 -8.97
C PRO A 211 16.75 6.02 -10.11
N PHE A 212 15.58 5.74 -10.70
CA PHE A 212 15.50 5.14 -12.04
C PHE A 212 15.76 6.23 -13.09
N LEU A 213 16.54 5.87 -14.11
CA LEU A 213 16.87 6.76 -15.23
C LEU A 213 15.96 6.45 -16.42
N THR A 214 15.58 7.48 -17.16
CA THR A 214 14.81 7.37 -18.39
C THR A 214 15.25 8.47 -19.37
N HIS A 215 14.89 8.32 -20.66
CA HIS A 215 15.24 9.28 -21.72
C HIS A 215 13.98 9.86 -22.34
N PHE A 216 13.94 11.20 -22.46
CA PHE A 216 12.85 11.92 -23.12
C PHE A 216 13.20 12.22 -24.58
N ASN A 217 12.78 11.33 -25.49
CA ASN A 217 13.15 11.36 -26.89
C ASN A 217 12.87 12.70 -27.61
N ALA A 218 11.79 13.40 -27.23
CA ALA A 218 11.40 14.63 -27.93
C ALA A 218 12.35 15.81 -27.65
N LEU A 219 13.01 15.83 -26.49
CA LEU A 219 13.96 16.86 -26.08
C LEU A 219 15.41 16.35 -26.13
N ASP A 220 15.62 15.05 -26.38
CA ASP A 220 16.93 14.39 -26.30
C ASP A 220 17.61 14.62 -24.94
N GLU A 221 16.84 14.46 -23.86
CA GLU A 221 17.26 14.71 -22.49
C GLU A 221 17.06 13.48 -21.60
N ASP A 222 18.03 13.22 -20.70
CA ASP A 222 17.91 12.20 -19.66
C ASP A 222 17.16 12.77 -18.46
N LEU A 223 16.13 12.05 -18.04
CA LEU A 223 15.32 12.35 -16.87
C LEU A 223 15.43 11.23 -15.84
N LYS A 224 14.98 11.53 -14.63
CA LYS A 224 14.89 10.60 -13.52
C LYS A 224 13.45 10.42 -13.09
N LEU A 225 13.10 9.25 -12.56
CA LEU A 225 11.87 9.09 -11.80
C LEU A 225 12.11 9.63 -10.38
N ARG A 226 11.15 10.40 -9.86
CA ARG A 226 11.24 11.03 -8.53
C ARG A 226 11.41 10.00 -7.42
N ILE A 227 12.23 10.31 -6.42
CA ILE A 227 12.46 9.49 -5.22
C ILE A 227 11.71 10.02 -3.99
N SER A 228 11.20 11.27 -4.05
CA SER A 228 10.47 12.02 -3.03
C SER A 228 9.58 13.07 -3.70
N LEU A 229 8.68 13.68 -2.93
CA LEU A 229 7.80 14.77 -3.34
C LEU A 229 8.29 16.14 -2.82
N GLU A 230 9.23 16.14 -1.89
CA GLU A 230 9.64 17.21 -1.00
C GLU A 230 9.95 18.53 -1.71
N LEU A 231 10.93 18.53 -2.63
CA LEU A 231 11.45 19.78 -3.18
C LEU A 231 10.42 20.57 -4.01
N TYR A 232 9.48 19.88 -4.65
CA TYR A 232 8.39 20.53 -5.38
C TYR A 232 7.33 21.08 -4.43
N LEU A 233 6.96 20.34 -3.39
CA LEU A 233 5.97 20.79 -2.40
C LEU A 233 6.47 22.01 -1.62
N LYS A 234 7.75 22.06 -1.26
CA LYS A 234 8.38 23.24 -0.64
C LYS A 234 8.34 24.47 -1.55
N ARG A 235 8.53 24.32 -2.88
CA ARG A 235 8.37 25.42 -3.83
C ARG A 235 6.94 25.97 -3.85
N LEU A 236 5.92 25.12 -3.64
CA LEU A 236 4.53 25.56 -3.50
C LEU A 236 4.31 26.38 -2.23
N ILE A 237 4.99 26.02 -1.12
CA ILE A 237 4.98 26.83 0.11
C ILE A 237 5.58 28.21 -0.14
N VAL A 238 6.71 28.29 -0.85
CA VAL A 238 7.29 29.58 -1.28
C VAL A 238 6.29 30.37 -2.13
N GLY A 239 5.53 29.70 -2.99
CA GLY A 239 4.46 30.29 -3.81
C GLY A 239 3.21 30.73 -3.03
N GLY A 240 3.15 30.52 -1.71
CA GLY A 240 2.03 30.94 -0.86
C GLY A 240 0.91 29.90 -0.69
N LEU A 241 1.09 28.66 -1.15
CA LEU A 241 0.20 27.57 -0.80
C LEU A 241 0.59 27.02 0.57
N GLU A 242 0.03 27.60 1.64
CA GLU A 242 0.48 27.43 3.01
C GLU A 242 0.28 26.01 3.59
N LYS A 243 -0.62 25.22 3.00
CA LYS A 243 -0.91 23.82 3.41
C LYS A 243 -1.13 22.97 2.17
N VAL A 244 -0.17 22.12 1.85
CA VAL A 244 -0.23 21.25 0.68
C VAL A 244 0.09 19.81 1.06
N TYR A 245 -0.50 18.84 0.34
CA TYR A 245 -0.10 17.45 0.40
C TYR A 245 -0.20 16.78 -0.97
N GLU A 246 0.57 15.74 -1.17
CA GLU A 246 0.46 14.87 -2.32
C GLU A 246 0.53 13.41 -1.86
N ILE A 247 -0.38 12.56 -2.35
CA ILE A 247 -0.31 11.11 -2.21
C ILE A 247 0.08 10.55 -3.58
N GLY A 248 1.34 10.14 -3.72
CA GLY A 248 1.89 9.77 -5.01
C GLY A 248 2.80 8.54 -4.98
N ARG A 249 3.12 8.06 -6.19
CA ARG A 249 4.17 7.06 -6.37
C ARG A 249 5.52 7.73 -6.37
N VAL A 250 6.46 7.10 -5.66
CA VAL A 250 7.89 7.38 -5.72
C VAL A 250 8.65 6.11 -6.09
N PHE A 251 9.85 6.28 -6.62
CA PHE A 251 10.59 5.22 -7.28
C PHE A 251 12.02 5.19 -6.73
N ARG A 252 12.43 4.08 -6.11
CA ARG A 252 13.78 3.88 -5.60
C ARG A 252 14.37 2.62 -6.20
N ASN A 253 15.49 2.76 -6.91
CA ASN A 253 16.17 1.67 -7.60
C ASN A 253 17.06 0.88 -6.62
N GLU A 254 16.40 0.27 -5.65
CA GLU A 254 17.00 -0.46 -4.54
C GLU A 254 16.54 -1.92 -4.52
N GLY A 255 16.91 -2.64 -3.46
CA GLY A 255 16.52 -4.03 -3.25
C GLY A 255 15.02 -4.22 -3.06
N VAL A 256 14.58 -5.47 -3.21
CA VAL A 256 13.18 -5.89 -3.02
C VAL A 256 13.12 -6.93 -1.91
N ASP A 257 12.42 -6.62 -0.83
CA ASP A 257 12.23 -7.51 0.32
C ASP A 257 10.77 -7.54 0.80
N THR A 258 10.53 -7.88 2.05
CA THR A 258 9.19 -7.91 2.66
C THR A 258 8.63 -6.51 2.96
N ARG A 259 9.48 -5.49 3.08
CA ARG A 259 9.11 -4.10 3.44
C ARG A 259 9.36 -3.10 2.32
N HIS A 260 10.15 -3.47 1.29
CA HIS A 260 10.57 -2.59 0.20
C HIS A 260 10.11 -3.11 -1.15
N ASN A 261 9.59 -2.19 -1.97
CA ASN A 261 9.23 -2.39 -3.37
C ASN A 261 9.80 -1.19 -4.16
N PRO A 262 10.32 -1.37 -5.38
CA PRO A 262 11.00 -0.30 -6.12
C PRO A 262 10.11 0.88 -6.47
N GLU A 263 8.80 0.68 -6.47
CA GLU A 263 7.78 1.74 -6.50
C GLU A 263 6.81 1.55 -5.33
N PHE A 264 6.50 2.62 -4.63
CA PHE A 264 5.60 2.58 -3.48
C PHE A 264 4.82 3.88 -3.32
N THR A 265 3.80 3.87 -2.48
CA THR A 265 2.97 5.06 -2.22
C THR A 265 3.50 5.81 -1.02
N LEU A 266 3.92 7.05 -1.26
CA LEU A 266 4.30 8.01 -0.24
C LEU A 266 3.24 9.11 -0.17
N MET A 267 2.99 9.62 1.02
CA MET A 267 2.32 10.89 1.19
C MET A 267 3.30 11.86 1.83
N GLU A 268 3.49 13.02 1.23
CA GLU A 268 4.18 14.12 1.87
C GLU A 268 3.25 15.32 2.01
N LEU A 269 3.38 16.02 3.11
CA LEU A 269 2.64 17.25 3.38
C LEU A 269 3.53 18.30 4.04
N TYR A 270 3.21 19.54 3.74
CA TYR A 270 3.95 20.73 4.23
C TYR A 270 2.95 21.77 4.70
N GLN A 271 3.25 22.36 5.86
CA GLN A 271 2.43 23.41 6.45
C GLN A 271 3.31 24.57 6.89
N ALA A 272 3.03 25.77 6.37
CA ALA A 272 3.67 27.00 6.82
C ALA A 272 3.24 27.38 8.24
N TYR A 273 4.12 28.10 8.92
CA TYR A 273 3.91 28.64 10.27
C TYR A 273 3.71 27.57 11.36
N THR A 274 4.34 26.41 11.18
CA THR A 274 4.42 25.34 12.16
C THR A 274 5.82 24.73 12.16
N ASP A 275 6.11 23.86 13.11
CA ASP A 275 7.37 23.18 13.31
C ASP A 275 7.19 21.65 13.42
N TYR A 276 8.26 20.93 13.75
CA TYR A 276 8.21 19.48 13.92
C TYR A 276 7.30 19.02 15.05
N ASN A 277 7.06 19.88 16.10
CA ASN A 277 6.10 19.55 17.16
C ASN A 277 4.66 19.53 16.60
N GLY A 278 4.31 20.51 15.76
CA GLY A 278 3.04 20.52 15.05
C GLY A 278 2.86 19.30 14.14
N MET A 279 3.94 18.80 13.54
CA MET A 279 3.93 17.57 12.74
C MET A 279 3.73 16.32 13.61
N MET A 280 4.29 16.25 14.83
CA MET A 280 4.00 15.16 15.79
C MET A 280 2.52 15.13 16.16
N ASP A 281 1.93 16.27 16.49
CA ASP A 281 0.52 16.37 16.87
C ASP A 281 -0.41 15.99 15.68
N LEU A 282 -0.07 16.41 14.46
CA LEU A 282 -0.78 16.02 13.24
C LEU A 282 -0.70 14.51 13.02
N THR A 283 0.48 13.92 13.15
CA THR A 283 0.73 12.48 12.96
C THR A 283 -0.10 11.65 13.94
N GLU A 284 -0.04 11.97 15.22
CA GLU A 284 -0.79 11.28 16.28
C GLU A 284 -2.31 11.32 16.00
N ASN A 285 -2.83 12.49 15.66
CA ASN A 285 -4.25 12.66 15.37
C ASN A 285 -4.68 11.98 14.06
N LEU A 286 -3.84 12.01 13.01
CA LEU A 286 -4.12 11.36 11.74
C LEU A 286 -4.21 9.83 11.91
N TYR A 287 -3.23 9.21 12.55
CA TYR A 287 -3.24 7.75 12.77
C TYR A 287 -4.44 7.30 13.61
N ARG A 288 -4.73 8.04 14.69
CA ARG A 288 -5.92 7.79 15.53
C ARG A 288 -7.23 7.90 14.74
N HIS A 289 -7.35 8.96 13.93
CA HIS A 289 -8.53 9.18 13.08
C HIS A 289 -8.72 8.05 12.07
N VAL A 290 -7.68 7.70 11.33
CA VAL A 290 -7.74 6.66 10.30
C VAL A 290 -8.07 5.30 10.90
N ALA A 291 -7.44 4.92 12.01
CA ALA A 291 -7.73 3.65 12.68
C ALA A 291 -9.18 3.60 13.17
N GLN A 292 -9.67 4.65 13.82
CA GLN A 292 -11.04 4.72 14.31
C GLN A 292 -12.07 4.68 13.16
N GLU A 293 -11.83 5.40 12.07
CA GLU A 293 -12.77 5.46 10.94
C GLU A 293 -12.79 4.14 10.14
N VAL A 294 -11.64 3.52 9.91
CA VAL A 294 -11.53 2.34 9.04
C VAL A 294 -11.75 1.03 9.78
N LEU A 295 -11.24 0.93 11.01
CA LEU A 295 -11.27 -0.30 11.80
C LEU A 295 -12.33 -0.27 12.92
N GLY A 296 -12.84 0.92 13.29
CA GLY A 296 -13.75 1.11 14.41
C GLY A 296 -13.08 1.06 15.78
N THR A 297 -11.76 1.07 15.83
CA THR A 297 -10.94 1.02 17.06
C THR A 297 -9.63 1.75 16.86
N THR A 298 -9.05 2.25 17.96
CA THR A 298 -7.69 2.82 17.99
C THR A 298 -6.66 1.80 18.47
N THR A 299 -7.07 0.64 18.95
CA THR A 299 -6.18 -0.45 19.28
C THR A 299 -6.06 -1.37 18.07
N ILE A 300 -4.85 -1.52 17.54
CA ILE A 300 -4.54 -2.36 16.39
C ILE A 300 -3.72 -3.57 16.83
N THR A 301 -3.83 -4.65 16.10
CA THR A 301 -3.02 -5.86 16.32
C THR A 301 -2.27 -6.18 15.05
N TYR A 302 -0.96 -6.32 15.14
CA TYR A 302 -0.10 -6.76 14.05
C TYR A 302 0.75 -7.95 14.50
N ASN A 303 0.64 -9.06 13.79
CA ASN A 303 1.34 -10.32 14.11
C ASN A 303 1.22 -10.71 15.61
N GLY A 304 0.03 -10.52 16.19
CA GLY A 304 -0.26 -10.82 17.59
C GLY A 304 0.23 -9.77 18.60
N ILE A 305 0.89 -8.71 18.14
CA ILE A 305 1.34 -7.59 18.99
C ILE A 305 0.27 -6.50 18.97
N GLU A 306 -0.22 -6.11 20.15
CA GLU A 306 -1.18 -5.03 20.31
C GLU A 306 -0.48 -3.67 20.42
N MET A 307 -0.96 -2.69 19.64
CA MET A 307 -0.50 -1.30 19.65
C MET A 307 -1.70 -0.37 19.86
N ASP A 308 -1.56 0.60 20.78
CA ASP A 308 -2.66 1.49 21.18
C ASP A 308 -2.43 2.92 20.68
N LEU A 309 -3.07 3.24 19.56
CA LEU A 309 -3.07 4.58 18.96
C LEU A 309 -3.96 5.59 19.73
N GLY A 310 -4.75 5.12 20.70
CA GLY A 310 -5.61 5.97 21.55
C GLY A 310 -4.85 6.71 22.64
N LYS A 311 -3.68 6.21 23.05
CA LYS A 311 -2.80 6.84 24.02
C LYS A 311 -1.92 7.90 23.38
N PRO A 312 -1.37 8.86 24.15
CA PRO A 312 -0.30 9.74 23.70
C PRO A 312 0.90 8.91 23.22
N PHE A 313 1.48 9.28 22.09
CA PHE A 313 2.67 8.60 21.56
C PHE A 313 3.90 8.97 22.37
N GLU A 314 4.81 8.01 22.58
CA GLU A 314 6.07 8.25 23.29
C GLU A 314 6.92 9.24 22.47
N ARG A 315 7.60 10.17 23.18
CA ARG A 315 8.56 11.11 22.60
C ARG A 315 9.90 10.88 23.28
N ILE A 316 10.89 10.45 22.53
CA ILE A 316 12.24 10.17 23.04
C ILE A 316 13.27 10.77 22.10
N THR A 317 14.36 11.34 22.63
CA THR A 317 15.46 11.79 21.76
C THR A 317 16.29 10.61 21.27
N MET A 318 16.94 10.73 20.11
CA MET A 318 17.83 9.68 19.61
C MET A 318 18.94 9.38 20.63
N LEU A 319 19.48 10.41 21.29
CA LEU A 319 20.47 10.27 22.36
C LEU A 319 19.97 9.41 23.51
N ASP A 320 18.76 9.70 24.00
CA ASP A 320 18.16 8.96 25.13
C ASP A 320 17.80 7.52 24.72
N ALA A 321 17.32 7.31 23.48
CA ALA A 321 17.04 5.99 22.96
C ALA A 321 18.30 5.14 22.88
N VAL A 322 19.39 5.67 22.30
CA VAL A 322 20.67 4.97 22.21
C VAL A 322 21.22 4.68 23.60
N LYS A 323 21.21 5.66 24.50
CA LYS A 323 21.65 5.46 25.89
C LYS A 323 20.86 4.37 26.60
N LYS A 324 19.53 4.37 26.44
CA LYS A 324 18.61 3.39 27.05
C LYS A 324 18.90 1.96 26.64
N TYR A 325 19.15 1.72 25.34
CA TYR A 325 19.23 0.37 24.79
C TYR A 325 20.65 -0.14 24.56
N SER A 326 21.63 0.74 24.24
CA SER A 326 23.04 0.35 24.08
C SER A 326 23.87 0.50 25.36
N GLY A 327 23.40 1.32 26.33
CA GLY A 327 24.15 1.73 27.50
C GLY A 327 25.24 2.78 27.24
N VAL A 328 25.34 3.31 26.01
CA VAL A 328 26.35 4.31 25.62
C VAL A 328 25.72 5.70 25.64
N ASP A 329 26.33 6.63 26.37
CA ASP A 329 25.90 8.02 26.43
C ASP A 329 26.71 8.87 25.44
N PHE A 330 26.12 9.21 24.32
CA PHE A 330 26.75 10.02 23.27
C PHE A 330 26.96 11.50 23.70
N ASN A 331 26.36 11.95 24.80
CA ASN A 331 26.68 13.26 25.37
C ASN A 331 28.10 13.32 25.95
N GLU A 332 28.66 12.16 26.36
CA GLU A 332 30.01 12.04 26.87
C GLU A 332 31.09 11.81 25.81
N ILE A 333 30.68 11.66 24.53
CA ILE A 333 31.54 11.47 23.38
C ILE A 333 31.77 12.82 22.70
N HIS A 334 33.03 13.25 22.55
CA HIS A 334 33.36 14.61 22.11
C HIS A 334 34.09 14.70 20.78
N SER A 335 34.43 13.54 20.16
CA SER A 335 35.10 13.52 18.85
C SER A 335 34.63 12.33 17.98
N ASP A 336 34.91 12.41 16.68
CA ASP A 336 34.65 11.33 15.72
C ASP A 336 35.49 10.09 16.06
N GLU A 337 36.74 10.28 16.53
CA GLU A 337 37.64 9.21 16.92
C GLU A 337 37.13 8.45 18.15
N GLU A 338 36.60 9.15 19.14
CA GLU A 338 35.97 8.54 20.32
C GLU A 338 34.73 7.73 19.91
N ALA A 339 33.88 8.28 19.02
CA ALA A 339 32.69 7.59 18.52
C ALA A 339 33.07 6.30 17.78
N LYS A 340 34.05 6.38 16.87
CA LYS A 340 34.59 5.20 16.16
C LYS A 340 35.20 4.16 17.09
N ALA A 341 35.90 4.60 18.14
CA ALA A 341 36.46 3.68 19.12
C ALA A 341 35.39 2.89 19.86
N ILE A 342 34.34 3.56 20.31
CA ILE A 342 33.18 2.91 20.96
C ILE A 342 32.42 2.02 20.00
N ALA A 343 32.25 2.42 18.74
CA ALA A 343 31.64 1.57 17.71
C ALA A 343 32.41 0.25 17.53
N LYS A 344 33.73 0.31 17.46
CA LYS A 344 34.59 -0.90 17.41
C LYS A 344 34.42 -1.77 18.66
N GLU A 345 34.38 -1.16 19.84
CA GLU A 345 34.20 -1.89 21.11
C GLU A 345 32.85 -2.62 21.16
N LYS A 346 31.78 -1.97 20.65
CA LYS A 346 30.41 -2.51 20.65
C LYS A 346 30.10 -3.39 19.42
N GLY A 347 31.03 -3.50 18.46
CA GLY A 347 30.86 -4.31 17.27
C GLY A 347 29.97 -3.69 16.19
N VAL A 348 29.76 -2.37 16.26
CA VAL A 348 28.99 -1.62 15.23
C VAL A 348 29.90 -1.36 14.04
N GLU A 349 29.46 -1.80 12.85
CA GLU A 349 30.20 -1.56 11.60
C GLU A 349 30.03 -0.11 11.14
N PHE A 350 31.09 0.52 10.66
CA PHE A 350 31.07 1.88 10.13
C PHE A 350 32.11 2.09 9.03
N GLU A 351 31.95 3.13 8.24
CA GLU A 351 32.92 3.56 7.23
C GLU A 351 33.86 4.63 7.78
N GLU A 352 35.07 4.75 7.23
CA GLU A 352 36.06 5.73 7.70
C GLU A 352 35.60 7.19 7.53
N ARG A 353 34.72 7.46 6.61
CA ARG A 353 34.11 8.80 6.39
C ARG A 353 33.07 9.18 7.45
N HIS A 354 32.54 8.23 8.21
CA HIS A 354 31.50 8.49 9.20
C HIS A 354 32.03 9.38 10.34
N LYS A 355 31.18 10.33 10.73
CA LYS A 355 31.40 11.23 11.86
C LYS A 355 30.61 10.74 13.09
N LYS A 356 30.71 11.47 14.18
CA LYS A 356 30.02 11.15 15.44
C LYS A 356 28.50 10.98 15.23
N GLY A 357 27.86 11.87 14.45
CA GLY A 357 26.43 11.81 14.20
C GLY A 357 26.02 10.57 13.37
N ASP A 358 26.82 10.20 12.37
CA ASP A 358 26.60 8.96 11.61
C ASP A 358 26.69 7.74 12.53
N ILE A 359 27.70 7.71 13.41
CA ILE A 359 27.88 6.62 14.37
C ILE A 359 26.71 6.55 15.36
N LEU A 360 26.20 7.69 15.85
CA LEU A 360 25.01 7.73 16.70
C LEU A 360 23.81 7.09 16.01
N ASN A 361 23.60 7.37 14.72
CA ASN A 361 22.53 6.77 13.93
C ASN A 361 22.71 5.26 13.80
N LEU A 362 23.91 4.79 13.50
CA LEU A 362 24.21 3.35 13.45
C LEU A 362 23.95 2.64 14.79
N PHE A 363 24.24 3.29 15.90
CA PHE A 363 23.89 2.77 17.24
C PHE A 363 22.37 2.72 17.47
N PHE A 364 21.63 3.70 16.95
CA PHE A 364 20.18 3.67 17.02
C PHE A 364 19.61 2.50 16.23
N GLU A 365 20.05 2.33 14.99
CA GLU A 365 19.63 1.22 14.12
C GLU A 365 19.94 -0.16 14.73
N GLU A 366 21.13 -0.34 15.29
CA GLU A 366 21.58 -1.62 15.83
C GLU A 366 20.95 -1.98 17.18
N PHE A 367 20.74 -0.99 18.08
CA PHE A 367 20.37 -1.29 19.46
C PHE A 367 18.99 -0.80 19.88
N ALA A 368 18.42 0.19 19.21
CA ALA A 368 17.22 0.87 19.67
C ALA A 368 16.00 0.69 18.78
N GLU A 369 16.16 0.67 17.47
CA GLU A 369 15.06 0.68 16.50
C GLU A 369 14.08 -0.47 16.72
N GLU A 370 14.55 -1.69 16.87
CA GLU A 370 13.70 -2.88 17.07
C GLU A 370 12.83 -2.83 18.34
N HIS A 371 13.19 -1.98 19.29
CA HIS A 371 12.46 -1.79 20.55
C HIS A 371 11.32 -0.76 20.44
N MET A 372 11.21 -0.03 19.32
CA MET A 372 10.16 0.96 19.08
C MET A 372 8.85 0.29 18.65
N ILE A 373 8.28 -0.56 19.53
CA ILE A 373 7.09 -1.36 19.21
C ILE A 373 5.81 -0.54 19.29
N GLN A 374 5.63 0.22 20.38
CA GLN A 374 4.49 1.12 20.53
C GLN A 374 4.74 2.42 19.74
N PRO A 375 3.68 3.17 19.39
CA PRO A 375 3.82 4.44 18.67
C PRO A 375 4.81 5.38 19.37
N THR A 376 5.96 5.65 18.75
CA THR A 376 7.08 6.40 19.33
C THR A 376 7.67 7.39 18.32
N PHE A 377 7.83 8.64 18.74
CA PHE A 377 8.62 9.65 18.03
C PHE A 377 10.05 9.64 18.54
N VAL A 378 11.00 9.34 17.68
CA VAL A 378 12.43 9.46 17.94
C VAL A 378 12.90 10.80 17.41
N MET A 379 13.29 11.71 18.29
CA MET A 379 13.52 13.12 17.99
C MET A 379 15.00 13.47 18.02
N ASP A 380 15.32 14.67 17.50
CA ASP A 380 16.63 15.31 17.64
C ASP A 380 17.75 14.50 16.99
N HIS A 381 17.60 14.26 15.70
CA HIS A 381 18.57 13.55 14.87
C HIS A 381 19.85 14.36 14.67
N PRO A 382 21.01 13.72 14.43
CA PRO A 382 22.24 14.42 14.11
C PRO A 382 22.20 15.14 12.77
N ILE A 383 22.94 16.22 12.68
CA ILE A 383 23.01 17.11 11.53
C ILE A 383 23.59 16.41 10.30
N GLU A 384 24.50 15.47 10.46
CA GLU A 384 25.21 14.75 9.41
C GLU A 384 24.25 14.02 8.49
N ILE A 385 23.19 13.44 9.05
CA ILE A 385 22.19 12.65 8.30
C ILE A 385 20.91 13.44 7.96
N SER A 386 20.92 14.77 8.11
CA SER A 386 19.70 15.60 8.01
C SER A 386 19.93 16.85 7.15
N PRO A 387 20.16 16.70 5.82
CA PRO A 387 20.61 17.82 4.96
C PRO A 387 19.56 18.90 4.69
N LEU A 388 18.28 18.66 4.95
CA LEU A 388 17.16 19.54 4.61
C LEU A 388 16.44 20.12 5.84
N THR A 389 17.01 19.89 7.03
CA THR A 389 16.37 20.17 8.30
C THR A 389 17.02 21.33 9.04
N LYS A 390 16.23 22.13 9.74
CA LYS A 390 16.66 23.26 10.57
C LYS A 390 17.41 22.75 11.81
N LYS A 391 18.56 23.40 12.10
CA LYS A 391 19.33 23.15 13.33
C LYS A 391 18.56 23.54 14.59
N LYS A 392 18.78 22.84 15.69
CA LYS A 392 18.31 23.29 16.99
C LYS A 392 19.13 24.49 17.45
N PRO A 393 18.50 25.59 17.88
CA PRO A 393 19.23 26.79 18.32
C PRO A 393 20.16 26.55 19.51
N GLU A 394 19.73 25.69 20.43
CA GLU A 394 20.44 25.37 21.67
C GLU A 394 21.59 24.37 21.47
N ASN A 395 21.53 23.55 20.46
CA ASN A 395 22.57 22.56 20.13
C ASN A 395 22.61 22.29 18.60
N PRO A 396 23.42 23.02 17.83
CA PRO A 396 23.47 22.96 16.36
C PRO A 396 23.99 21.65 15.77
N ASP A 397 24.52 20.73 16.59
CA ASP A 397 24.92 19.40 16.17
C ASP A 397 23.70 18.49 15.93
N TYR A 398 22.55 18.89 16.41
CA TYR A 398 21.26 18.22 16.24
C TYR A 398 20.26 19.12 15.52
N VAL A 399 19.25 18.48 14.93
CA VAL A 399 18.24 19.16 14.13
C VAL A 399 16.84 18.90 14.66
N GLU A 400 15.90 19.78 14.34
CA GLU A 400 14.47 19.63 14.63
C GLU A 400 13.82 18.62 13.70
N ARG A 401 14.15 17.33 13.90
CA ARG A 401 13.66 16.18 13.13
C ARG A 401 13.15 15.12 14.08
N PHE A 402 12.12 14.41 13.65
CA PHE A 402 11.75 13.13 14.24
C PHE A 402 11.48 12.09 13.16
N GLU A 403 11.68 10.85 13.52
CA GLU A 403 11.12 9.70 12.84
C GLU A 403 10.05 9.06 13.72
N PHE A 404 8.93 8.67 13.11
CA PHE A 404 7.85 8.00 13.79
C PHE A 404 7.96 6.50 13.59
N PHE A 405 8.04 5.77 14.70
CA PHE A 405 8.18 4.31 14.71
C PHE A 405 6.93 3.62 15.25
N MET A 406 6.60 2.47 14.66
CA MET A 406 5.70 1.45 15.19
C MET A 406 6.18 0.07 14.77
N ASN A 407 6.10 -0.93 15.66
CA ASN A 407 6.51 -2.30 15.37
C ASN A 407 8.00 -2.41 14.94
N GLY A 408 8.86 -1.52 15.43
CA GLY A 408 10.26 -1.41 15.01
C GLY A 408 10.41 -0.97 13.53
N TRP A 409 9.43 -0.27 12.98
CA TRP A 409 9.47 0.24 11.60
C TRP A 409 9.33 1.75 11.59
N GLU A 410 10.17 2.42 10.83
CA GLU A 410 9.95 3.81 10.45
C GLU A 410 8.66 3.93 9.62
N MET A 411 7.70 4.68 10.15
CA MET A 411 6.39 4.91 9.55
C MET A 411 6.28 6.27 8.88
N ALA A 412 7.03 7.25 9.41
CA ALA A 412 7.09 8.60 8.88
C ALA A 412 8.39 9.29 9.31
N ASN A 413 8.79 10.31 8.52
CA ASN A 413 9.94 11.16 8.78
C ASN A 413 9.51 12.62 8.62
N ALA A 414 9.85 13.47 9.59
CA ALA A 414 9.39 14.85 9.64
C ALA A 414 10.39 15.77 10.29
N TYR A 415 10.33 17.04 9.89
CA TYR A 415 11.20 18.06 10.45
C TYR A 415 10.66 19.49 10.32
N SER A 416 11.26 20.42 11.06
CA SER A 416 11.20 21.83 10.76
C SER A 416 12.10 22.10 9.57
N GLU A 417 11.52 22.63 8.50
CA GLU A 417 12.18 22.79 7.21
C GLU A 417 13.30 23.81 7.26
N LEU A 418 14.47 23.45 6.71
CA LEU A 418 15.55 24.41 6.51
C LEU A 418 15.12 25.43 5.47
N ASN A 419 14.97 26.68 5.89
CA ASN A 419 14.55 27.79 5.03
C ASN A 419 15.61 28.89 4.88
N ASP A 420 16.84 28.65 5.36
CA ASP A 420 18.01 29.49 5.14
C ASP A 420 18.73 29.03 3.86
N PRO A 421 18.71 29.82 2.77
CA PRO A 421 19.34 29.42 1.50
C PRO A 421 20.86 29.30 1.61
N ILE A 422 21.49 30.01 2.54
CA ILE A 422 22.94 29.98 2.73
C ILE A 422 23.35 28.66 3.40
N ASP A 423 22.71 28.30 4.50
CA ASP A 423 22.94 27.00 5.18
C ASP A 423 22.56 25.84 4.24
N GLN A 424 21.44 25.95 3.50
CA GLN A 424 21.04 24.90 2.55
C GLN A 424 22.08 24.66 1.45
N ARG A 425 22.68 25.73 0.90
CA ARG A 425 23.75 25.61 -0.09
C ARG A 425 24.99 24.92 0.48
N GLU A 426 25.34 25.19 1.72
CA GLU A 426 26.46 24.51 2.40
C GLU A 426 26.17 23.01 2.64
N ARG A 427 24.90 22.68 2.99
CA ARG A 427 24.48 21.29 3.14
C ARG A 427 24.54 20.52 1.81
N PHE A 428 24.09 21.12 0.72
CA PHE A 428 24.19 20.48 -0.60
C PHE A 428 25.64 20.27 -1.02
N LYS A 429 26.55 21.22 -0.77
CA LYS A 429 27.98 21.01 -1.02
C LYS A 429 28.57 19.87 -0.21
N ALA A 430 28.12 19.70 1.04
CA ALA A 430 28.54 18.57 1.85
C ALA A 430 28.04 17.23 1.27
N GLN A 431 26.81 17.19 0.76
CA GLN A 431 26.26 16.02 0.06
C GLN A 431 27.02 15.69 -1.23
N GLU A 432 27.37 16.69 -2.03
CA GLU A 432 28.19 16.50 -3.23
C GLU A 432 29.59 15.97 -2.90
N ALA A 433 30.16 16.36 -1.76
CA ALA A 433 31.43 15.82 -1.29
C ALA A 433 31.32 14.34 -0.89
N LEU A 434 30.18 13.89 -0.33
CA LEU A 434 29.89 12.49 -0.05
C LEU A 434 29.70 11.69 -1.35
N LEU A 435 28.97 12.24 -2.32
CA LEU A 435 28.82 11.65 -3.65
C LEU A 435 30.18 11.44 -4.33
N ALA A 436 31.09 12.42 -4.25
CA ALA A 436 32.46 12.32 -4.78
C ALA A 436 33.30 11.25 -4.06
N GLN A 437 32.94 10.87 -2.85
CA GLN A 437 33.57 9.80 -2.06
C GLN A 437 32.91 8.43 -2.30
N GLY A 438 31.94 8.34 -3.21
CA GLY A 438 31.31 7.07 -3.60
C GLY A 438 29.97 6.78 -2.90
N ASP A 439 29.36 7.76 -2.26
CA ASP A 439 28.01 7.65 -1.71
C ASP A 439 26.98 7.89 -2.83
N ASP A 440 26.55 6.84 -3.50
CA ASP A 440 25.62 6.91 -4.64
C ASP A 440 24.19 7.39 -4.25
N GLU A 441 23.90 7.53 -2.96
CA GLU A 441 22.60 7.95 -2.43
C GLU A 441 22.60 9.42 -2.01
N ALA A 442 23.75 10.07 -1.96
CA ALA A 442 23.85 11.49 -1.62
C ALA A 442 23.20 12.38 -2.68
N ASN A 443 22.64 13.49 -2.22
CA ASN A 443 21.90 14.42 -3.09
C ASN A 443 22.86 15.34 -3.88
N THR A 444 22.46 15.68 -5.11
CA THR A 444 23.10 16.75 -5.90
C THR A 444 22.46 18.09 -5.58
N THR A 445 23.20 19.20 -5.79
CA THR A 445 22.67 20.55 -5.62
C THR A 445 21.51 20.80 -6.60
N ASP A 446 20.39 21.31 -6.09
CA ASP A 446 19.25 21.78 -6.86
C ASP A 446 19.24 23.32 -6.82
N GLU A 447 19.80 23.95 -7.87
CA GLU A 447 19.88 25.41 -7.97
C GLU A 447 18.50 26.06 -8.06
N ASP A 448 17.51 25.42 -8.68
CA ASP A 448 16.16 25.98 -8.77
C ASP A 448 15.46 25.97 -7.40
N PHE A 449 15.70 24.93 -6.59
CA PHE A 449 15.23 24.90 -5.20
C PHE A 449 15.91 25.97 -4.34
N LEU A 450 17.23 26.17 -4.49
CA LEU A 450 17.95 27.25 -3.80
C LEU A 450 17.43 28.64 -4.19
N ASN A 451 17.18 28.86 -5.48
CA ASN A 451 16.56 30.13 -5.98
C ASN A 451 15.16 30.31 -5.32
N ALA A 452 14.37 29.27 -5.16
CA ALA A 452 13.09 29.37 -4.48
C ALA A 452 13.26 29.78 -3.01
N LEU A 453 14.22 29.19 -2.28
CA LEU A 453 14.53 29.57 -0.90
C LEU A 453 15.03 31.03 -0.80
N GLU A 454 15.79 31.51 -1.78
CA GLU A 454 16.25 32.92 -1.83
C GLU A 454 15.11 33.93 -2.04
N ILE A 455 13.99 33.50 -2.65
CA ILE A 455 12.76 34.32 -2.74
C ILE A 455 12.10 34.41 -1.34
N GLY A 456 12.26 33.41 -0.51
CA GLY A 456 11.79 33.36 0.87
C GLY A 456 10.76 32.28 1.13
N MET A 457 11.09 31.34 1.98
CA MET A 457 10.18 30.31 2.49
C MET A 457 9.82 30.61 3.96
N PRO A 458 8.54 30.67 4.33
CA PRO A 458 8.15 30.85 5.73
C PRO A 458 8.63 29.69 6.60
N PRO A 459 8.70 29.84 7.94
CA PRO A 459 8.86 28.69 8.84
C PRO A 459 7.82 27.63 8.50
N THR A 460 8.26 26.41 8.30
CA THR A 460 7.42 25.33 7.75
C THR A 460 7.75 24.01 8.43
N GLY A 461 6.73 23.24 8.79
CA GLY A 461 6.87 21.84 9.16
C GLY A 461 6.49 20.94 7.99
N GLY A 462 7.27 19.91 7.74
CA GLY A 462 7.02 18.91 6.72
C GLY A 462 7.10 17.48 7.25
N ILE A 463 6.39 16.56 6.60
CA ILE A 463 6.38 15.15 6.95
C ILE A 463 6.10 14.27 5.75
N GLY A 464 6.83 13.14 5.66
CA GLY A 464 6.57 12.07 4.71
C GLY A 464 6.07 10.81 5.39
N PHE A 465 4.97 10.23 4.90
CA PHE A 465 4.35 9.01 5.43
C PHE A 465 4.45 7.85 4.45
N GLY A 466 4.95 6.70 4.91
CA GLY A 466 4.88 5.44 4.18
C GLY A 466 3.46 4.86 4.17
N ILE A 467 2.65 5.18 3.16
CA ILE A 467 1.24 4.73 3.07
C ILE A 467 1.15 3.20 2.99
N ASP A 468 2.08 2.54 2.31
CA ASP A 468 2.08 1.08 2.22
C ASP A 468 2.35 0.44 3.59
N ARG A 469 3.31 0.97 4.37
CA ARG A 469 3.59 0.52 5.74
C ARG A 469 2.39 0.76 6.67
N MET A 470 1.73 1.92 6.58
CA MET A 470 0.50 2.19 7.31
C MET A 470 -0.58 1.15 6.98
N CYS A 471 -0.77 0.83 5.69
CA CYS A 471 -1.72 -0.21 5.28
C CYS A 471 -1.33 -1.58 5.81
N MET A 472 -0.04 -1.95 5.81
CA MET A 472 0.43 -3.23 6.36
C MET A 472 0.03 -3.38 7.83
N LEU A 473 0.32 -2.38 8.66
CA LEU A 473 -0.01 -2.42 10.10
C LEU A 473 -1.51 -2.43 10.35
N LEU A 474 -2.28 -1.58 9.67
CA LEU A 474 -3.74 -1.47 9.85
C LEU A 474 -4.53 -2.66 9.28
N THR A 475 -3.92 -3.51 8.46
CA THR A 475 -4.57 -4.69 7.86
C THR A 475 -3.94 -6.02 8.27
N ASP A 476 -2.99 -6.00 9.20
CA ASP A 476 -2.22 -7.17 9.63
C ASP A 476 -1.61 -7.94 8.45
N SER A 477 -0.97 -7.20 7.54
CA SER A 477 -0.36 -7.75 6.32
C SER A 477 1.15 -7.89 6.50
N ALA A 478 1.67 -9.12 6.35
CA ALA A 478 3.06 -9.46 6.68
C ALA A 478 4.10 -8.87 5.72
N ALA A 479 3.71 -8.56 4.48
CA ALA A 479 4.61 -8.03 3.47
C ALA A 479 3.97 -6.90 2.66
N ILE A 480 4.79 -5.98 2.18
CA ILE A 480 4.36 -4.86 1.31
C ILE A 480 3.62 -5.37 0.06
N ARG A 481 3.98 -6.55 -0.45
CA ARG A 481 3.30 -7.19 -1.58
C ARG A 481 1.86 -7.60 -1.27
N ASP A 482 1.51 -7.79 -0.01
CA ASP A 482 0.13 -8.10 0.40
C ASP A 482 -0.79 -6.90 0.25
N VAL A 483 -0.25 -5.69 0.39
CA VAL A 483 -1.00 -4.43 0.26
C VAL A 483 -0.84 -3.74 -1.10
N LEU A 484 -0.05 -4.32 -2.01
CA LEU A 484 0.08 -3.90 -3.42
C LEU A 484 -0.71 -4.85 -4.32
N LEU A 485 -1.58 -4.29 -5.19
CA LEU A 485 -2.35 -5.12 -6.13
C LEU A 485 -1.46 -5.90 -7.08
N PHE A 486 -0.48 -5.23 -7.68
CA PHE A 486 0.49 -5.81 -8.60
C PHE A 486 1.91 -5.40 -8.19
N PRO A 487 2.53 -6.13 -7.22
CA PRO A 487 3.89 -5.85 -6.79
C PRO A 487 4.91 -6.22 -7.88
N THR A 488 6.07 -5.58 -7.83
CA THR A 488 7.20 -5.97 -8.68
C THR A 488 7.67 -7.38 -8.31
N MET A 489 7.76 -8.25 -9.30
CA MET A 489 8.15 -9.65 -9.14
C MET A 489 9.38 -9.96 -9.97
N LYS A 490 10.27 -10.79 -9.44
CA LYS A 490 11.40 -11.34 -10.25
C LYS A 490 10.84 -12.11 -11.45
N PRO A 491 11.46 -12.03 -12.64
CA PRO A 491 11.10 -12.89 -13.76
C PRO A 491 11.12 -14.37 -13.32
N LEU A 492 10.21 -15.15 -13.88
CA LEU A 492 10.31 -16.60 -13.73
C LEU A 492 11.55 -17.04 -14.52
N SER A 493 12.44 -17.78 -13.88
CA SER A 493 13.52 -18.49 -14.63
C SER A 493 12.86 -19.55 -15.50
N ASP A 494 13.15 -19.53 -16.80
CA ASP A 494 12.73 -20.53 -17.77
C ASP A 494 13.18 -21.95 -17.38
#